data_75b4834fbc40124e8c2545e2dd1f535d
#
_entry.id   75b4834fbc40124e8c2545e2dd1f535d
#
_cell.length_a   1.000
_cell.length_b   1.000
_cell.length_c   1.000
_cell.angle_alpha   90.00
_cell.angle_beta   90.00
_cell.angle_gamma   90.00
#
_symmetry.space_group_name_H-M   'P 1'
#
loop_
_entity.id
_entity.type
_entity.pdbx_description
1 polymer ?
#
loop_
_entity_poly.entity_id
_entity_poly.type
_entity_poly.pdbx_seq_one_letter_code
_entity_poly.pdbx_strand_id
1 'polypeptide(L)'
;YSDDELAMIPIYFGVDDENEGLATGTENYWCVNKEASEDDIQATLDFMNWCVTSDEGTKAMGEDMGFTIPFKTAEEPTNVFVKQDQAYTESGLTPVSWNFTTMPSEEWKNGLGTALTSYAAGAGEWDDVVSAFVDGWATEKALSE
;
A
#
# COMPACT_ATOMS: atom_id res chain seq x y z
N TYR A 1 2.73 -25.39 -3.46
CA TYR A 1 1.75 -24.87 -4.44
C TYR A 1 2.53 -24.40 -5.66
N SER A 2 1.99 -24.58 -6.83
CA SER A 2 2.49 -24.01 -8.07
C SER A 2 1.79 -22.69 -8.38
N ASP A 3 2.36 -21.87 -9.27
CA ASP A 3 1.84 -20.52 -9.58
C ASP A 3 0.38 -20.54 -10.09
N ASP A 4 -0.01 -21.61 -10.78
CA ASP A 4 -1.37 -21.83 -11.30
C ASP A 4 -2.39 -22.25 -10.21
N GLU A 5 -1.93 -22.55 -8.99
CA GLU A 5 -2.78 -22.83 -7.84
C GLU A 5 -2.99 -21.60 -6.94
N LEU A 6 -2.34 -20.48 -7.27
CA LEU A 6 -2.38 -19.25 -6.48
C LEU A 6 -3.20 -18.17 -7.21
N ALA A 7 -4.04 -17.47 -6.45
CA ALA A 7 -4.83 -16.35 -6.96
C ALA A 7 -4.85 -15.18 -5.97
N MET A 8 -4.75 -13.98 -6.52
CA MET A 8 -5.03 -12.74 -5.82
C MET A 8 -6.47 -12.34 -6.11
N ILE A 9 -7.22 -11.99 -5.09
CA ILE A 9 -8.62 -11.57 -5.23
C ILE A 9 -8.85 -10.26 -4.49
N PRO A 10 -9.75 -9.39 -4.96
CA PRO A 10 -10.18 -8.23 -4.20
C PRO A 10 -10.79 -8.62 -2.86
N ILE A 11 -10.58 -7.79 -1.83
CA ILE A 11 -11.27 -7.95 -0.56
C ILE A 11 -12.68 -7.36 -0.71
N TYR A 12 -13.69 -8.23 -0.69
CA TYR A 12 -15.08 -7.81 -0.72
C TYR A 12 -15.63 -7.66 0.71
N PHE A 13 -16.09 -6.47 1.06
CA PHE A 13 -16.66 -6.18 2.39
C PHE A 13 -18.11 -5.69 2.34
N GLY A 14 -18.84 -6.00 1.29
CA GLY A 14 -20.29 -5.79 1.22
C GLY A 14 -20.74 -4.35 0.93
N VAL A 15 -19.83 -3.49 0.49
CA VAL A 15 -20.16 -2.19 -0.08
C VAL A 15 -20.12 -2.26 -1.59
N ASP A 16 -21.15 -1.75 -2.17
CA ASP A 16 -21.47 -1.81 -3.59
C ASP A 16 -20.29 -1.58 -4.53
N ASP A 17 -19.78 -2.51 -5.19
CA ASP A 17 -19.58 -2.39 -6.61
C ASP A 17 -18.97 -3.67 -7.19
N GLU A 18 -19.62 -4.20 -8.20
CA GLU A 18 -19.10 -5.31 -9.01
C GLU A 18 -17.78 -4.95 -9.74
N ASN A 19 -17.35 -3.68 -9.64
CA ASN A 19 -16.17 -3.14 -10.29
C ASN A 19 -15.02 -2.81 -9.34
N GLU A 20 -15.08 -3.21 -8.08
CA GLU A 20 -13.97 -3.00 -7.16
C GLU A 20 -12.77 -3.86 -7.55
N GLY A 21 -11.65 -3.19 -7.83
CA GLY A 21 -10.37 -3.81 -8.09
C GLY A 21 -9.61 -4.15 -6.81
N LEU A 22 -8.32 -4.45 -6.96
CA LEU A 22 -7.46 -4.71 -5.81
C LEU A 22 -7.29 -3.46 -4.95
N ALA A 23 -7.11 -3.67 -3.64
CA ALA A 23 -6.66 -2.62 -2.75
C ALA A 23 -5.20 -2.29 -3.07
N THR A 24 -4.95 -1.08 -3.53
CA THR A 24 -3.66 -0.63 -4.00
C THR A 24 -3.37 0.81 -3.61
N GLY A 25 -2.13 1.19 -3.64
CA GLY A 25 -1.68 2.54 -3.36
C GLY A 25 -0.18 2.60 -3.22
N THR A 26 0.37 3.78 -3.01
CA THR A 26 1.79 3.96 -2.81
C THR A 26 2.13 3.79 -1.34
N GLU A 27 2.96 2.83 -1.02
CA GLU A 27 3.46 2.55 0.34
C GLU A 27 4.91 2.94 0.51
N ASN A 28 5.71 2.76 -0.53
CA ASN A 28 7.14 3.03 -0.51
C ASN A 28 7.46 4.28 -1.30
N TYR A 29 8.18 5.20 -0.66
CA TYR A 29 8.55 6.47 -1.24
C TYR A 29 10.06 6.67 -1.19
N TRP A 30 10.61 7.20 -2.25
CA TRP A 30 11.95 7.75 -2.23
C TRP A 30 11.89 9.22 -1.85
N CYS A 31 12.76 9.61 -0.92
CA CYS A 31 12.87 11.00 -0.51
C CYS A 31 14.27 11.51 -0.80
N VAL A 32 14.35 12.70 -1.40
CA VAL A 32 15.60 13.40 -1.61
C VAL A 32 15.79 14.40 -0.48
N ASN A 33 16.95 14.34 0.20
CA ASN A 33 17.27 15.32 1.23
C ASN A 33 17.57 16.68 0.58
N LYS A 34 16.65 17.63 0.70
CA LYS A 34 16.78 18.97 0.11
C LYS A 34 17.90 19.83 0.73
N GLU A 35 18.40 19.45 1.90
CA GLU A 35 19.48 20.16 2.59
C GLU A 35 20.88 19.57 2.25
N ALA A 36 20.94 18.54 1.40
CA ALA A 36 22.20 18.00 0.90
C ALA A 36 22.86 18.93 -0.11
N SER A 37 24.12 18.69 -0.47
CA SER A 37 24.79 19.45 -1.53
C SER A 37 24.12 19.21 -2.89
N GLU A 38 24.24 20.14 -3.83
CA GLU A 38 23.70 19.99 -5.19
C GLU A 38 24.24 18.73 -5.88
N ASP A 39 25.52 18.41 -5.67
CA ASP A 39 26.15 17.21 -6.24
C ASP A 39 25.55 15.92 -5.65
N ASP A 40 25.29 15.88 -4.34
CA ASP A 40 24.67 14.73 -3.68
C ASP A 40 23.20 14.56 -4.10
N ILE A 41 22.46 15.66 -4.26
CA ILE A 41 21.09 15.64 -4.79
C ILE A 41 21.10 15.07 -6.20
N GLN A 42 21.99 15.56 -7.06
CA GLN A 42 22.09 15.08 -8.44
C GLN A 42 22.45 13.60 -8.51
N ALA A 43 23.45 13.17 -7.73
CA ALA A 43 23.83 11.76 -7.63
C ALA A 43 22.65 10.87 -7.17
N THR A 44 21.86 11.37 -6.21
CA THR A 44 20.66 10.66 -5.75
C THR A 44 19.61 10.52 -6.86
N LEU A 45 19.36 11.59 -7.60
CA LEU A 45 18.43 11.59 -8.73
C LEU A 45 18.91 10.69 -9.87
N ASP A 46 20.21 10.68 -10.16
CA ASP A 46 20.82 9.80 -11.17
C ASP A 46 20.67 8.33 -10.76
N PHE A 47 20.87 8.01 -9.49
CA PHE A 47 20.64 6.66 -8.97
C PHE A 47 19.17 6.25 -9.07
N MET A 48 18.22 7.11 -8.67
CA MET A 48 16.80 6.86 -8.81
C MET A 48 16.41 6.61 -10.27
N ASN A 49 16.93 7.45 -11.18
CA ASN A 49 16.71 7.27 -12.61
C ASN A 49 17.29 5.96 -13.12
N TRP A 50 18.50 5.58 -12.70
CA TRP A 50 19.11 4.31 -13.05
C TRP A 50 18.26 3.13 -12.58
N CYS A 51 17.73 3.15 -11.36
CA CYS A 51 16.86 2.10 -10.83
C CYS A 51 15.64 1.83 -11.71
N VAL A 52 15.06 2.87 -12.32
CA VAL A 52 13.81 2.74 -13.09
C VAL A 52 14.00 2.70 -14.61
N THR A 53 15.24 2.85 -15.10
CA THR A 53 15.52 2.89 -16.56
C THR A 53 16.57 1.90 -17.03
N SER A 54 17.42 1.39 -16.14
CA SER A 54 18.41 0.36 -16.53
C SER A 54 17.83 -1.03 -16.40
N ASP A 55 18.36 -1.97 -17.22
CA ASP A 55 17.95 -3.38 -17.18
C ASP A 55 18.23 -3.99 -15.79
N GLU A 56 19.39 -3.67 -15.20
CA GLU A 56 19.76 -4.16 -13.88
C GLU A 56 18.86 -3.59 -12.76
N GLY A 57 18.56 -2.27 -12.82
CA GLY A 57 17.73 -1.60 -11.83
C GLY A 57 16.29 -2.09 -11.87
N THR A 58 15.69 -2.15 -13.06
CA THR A 58 14.31 -2.63 -13.24
C THR A 58 14.18 -4.11 -12.88
N LYS A 59 15.17 -4.92 -13.21
CA LYS A 59 15.21 -6.33 -12.81
C LYS A 59 15.31 -6.49 -11.28
N ALA A 60 16.24 -5.78 -10.64
CA ALA A 60 16.39 -5.85 -9.19
C ALA A 60 15.11 -5.43 -8.46
N MET A 61 14.45 -4.38 -8.90
CA MET A 61 13.20 -3.92 -8.29
C MET A 61 12.03 -4.88 -8.56
N GLY A 62 11.88 -5.36 -9.78
CA GLY A 62 10.75 -6.20 -10.17
C GLY A 62 10.89 -7.65 -9.76
N GLU A 63 12.05 -8.28 -10.00
CA GLU A 63 12.26 -9.71 -9.73
C GLU A 63 12.77 -9.97 -8.32
N ASP A 64 13.84 -9.28 -7.90
CA ASP A 64 14.49 -9.58 -6.61
C ASP A 64 13.71 -9.01 -5.43
N MET A 65 13.12 -7.82 -5.58
CA MET A 65 12.34 -7.14 -4.53
C MET A 65 10.83 -7.37 -4.65
N GLY A 66 10.34 -7.82 -5.81
CA GLY A 66 8.92 -8.11 -6.04
C GLY A 66 8.04 -6.86 -6.09
N PHE A 67 8.58 -5.71 -6.46
CA PHE A 67 7.80 -4.48 -6.58
C PHE A 67 6.99 -4.44 -7.87
N THR A 68 5.77 -3.95 -7.78
CA THR A 68 5.02 -3.48 -8.96
C THR A 68 5.58 -2.13 -9.37
N ILE A 69 6.26 -2.08 -10.51
CA ILE A 69 6.95 -0.87 -10.99
C ILE A 69 5.98 -0.05 -11.85
N PRO A 70 5.57 1.17 -11.43
CA PRO A 70 4.60 1.99 -12.14
C PRO A 70 5.21 2.79 -13.31
N PHE A 71 6.32 2.34 -13.86
CA PHE A 71 7.02 3.00 -14.96
C PHE A 71 6.96 2.16 -16.23
N LYS A 72 6.84 2.81 -17.38
CA LYS A 72 6.74 2.15 -18.70
C LYS A 72 8.01 1.38 -19.11
N THR A 73 9.11 1.62 -18.41
CA THR A 73 10.40 0.95 -18.61
C THR A 73 10.51 -0.35 -17.82
N ALA A 74 9.51 -0.69 -17.00
CA ALA A 74 9.53 -1.92 -16.23
C ALA A 74 9.53 -3.13 -17.15
N GLU A 75 10.35 -4.14 -16.82
CA GLU A 75 10.30 -5.45 -17.45
C GLU A 75 9.00 -6.18 -17.08
N GLU A 76 8.61 -7.14 -17.90
CA GLU A 76 7.45 -7.99 -17.60
C GLU A 76 7.72 -8.81 -16.33
N PRO A 77 6.86 -8.73 -15.31
CA PRO A 77 7.12 -9.40 -14.04
C PRO A 77 7.08 -10.92 -14.18
N THR A 78 7.91 -11.60 -13.43
CA THR A 78 7.90 -13.06 -13.33
C THR A 78 7.01 -13.56 -12.18
N ASN A 79 6.87 -12.75 -11.12
CA ASN A 79 6.04 -13.06 -9.95
C ASN A 79 4.54 -13.15 -10.32
N VAL A 80 3.89 -14.25 -9.94
CA VAL A 80 2.47 -14.52 -10.26
C VAL A 80 1.52 -13.45 -9.71
N PHE A 81 1.80 -12.92 -8.51
CA PHE A 81 0.93 -11.91 -7.91
C PHE A 81 1.08 -10.55 -8.60
N VAL A 82 2.31 -10.17 -9.00
CA VAL A 82 2.53 -8.94 -9.78
C VAL A 82 1.87 -9.02 -11.15
N LYS A 83 1.89 -10.19 -11.81
CA LYS A 83 1.14 -10.41 -13.06
C LYS A 83 -0.36 -10.25 -12.87
N GLN A 84 -0.90 -10.80 -11.78
CA GLN A 84 -2.32 -10.68 -11.46
C GLN A 84 -2.71 -9.24 -11.13
N ASP A 85 -1.86 -8.49 -10.40
CA ASP A 85 -2.05 -7.06 -10.13
C ASP A 85 -2.14 -6.24 -11.42
N GLN A 86 -1.23 -6.49 -12.37
CA GLN A 86 -1.28 -5.86 -13.69
C GLN A 86 -2.57 -6.21 -14.44
N ALA A 87 -2.97 -7.48 -14.43
CA ALA A 87 -4.20 -7.92 -15.09
C ALA A 87 -5.46 -7.25 -14.48
N TYR A 88 -5.50 -7.06 -13.16
CA TYR A 88 -6.58 -6.31 -12.51
C TYR A 88 -6.56 -4.83 -12.91
N THR A 89 -5.39 -4.21 -12.96
CA THR A 89 -5.23 -2.82 -13.41
C THR A 89 -5.72 -2.62 -14.85
N GLU A 90 -5.44 -3.57 -15.72
CA GLU A 90 -5.85 -3.54 -17.14
C GLU A 90 -7.33 -3.92 -17.36
N SER A 91 -7.96 -4.59 -16.40
CA SER A 91 -9.36 -5.04 -16.51
C SER A 91 -10.38 -3.91 -16.49
N GLY A 92 -9.97 -2.69 -16.11
CA GLY A 92 -10.82 -1.53 -15.96
C GLY A 92 -11.65 -1.50 -14.67
N LEU A 93 -11.37 -2.40 -13.73
CA LEU A 93 -11.94 -2.37 -12.39
C LEU A 93 -11.37 -1.17 -11.61
N THR A 94 -12.22 -0.54 -10.81
CA THR A 94 -11.79 0.59 -9.98
C THR A 94 -10.98 0.08 -8.77
N PRO A 95 -9.71 0.46 -8.62
CA PRO A 95 -8.93 0.05 -7.46
C PRO A 95 -9.42 0.75 -6.18
N VAL A 96 -9.28 0.06 -5.06
CA VAL A 96 -9.51 0.63 -3.73
C VAL A 96 -8.20 1.24 -3.23
N SER A 97 -8.20 2.55 -3.00
CA SER A 97 -6.98 3.25 -2.56
C SER A 97 -6.71 3.08 -1.07
N TRP A 98 -5.43 2.90 -0.73
CA TRP A 98 -4.97 2.99 0.66
C TRP A 98 -5.18 4.40 1.22
N ASN A 99 -5.69 4.48 2.43
CA ASN A 99 -5.93 5.75 3.12
C ASN A 99 -4.99 5.96 4.32
N PHE A 100 -3.83 5.34 4.34
CA PHE A 100 -2.88 5.43 5.44
C PHE A 100 -2.47 6.85 5.78
N THR A 101 -2.32 7.71 4.76
CA THR A 101 -1.94 9.12 4.95
C THR A 101 -3.03 9.97 5.61
N THR A 102 -4.25 9.48 5.70
CA THR A 102 -5.35 10.17 6.39
C THR A 102 -5.53 9.72 7.83
N MET A 103 -4.91 8.63 8.23
CA MET A 103 -4.97 8.13 9.61
C MET A 103 -4.21 9.07 10.56
N PRO A 104 -4.77 9.38 11.74
CA PRO A 104 -4.17 10.36 12.63
C PRO A 104 -2.86 9.88 13.27
N SER A 105 -2.77 8.59 13.60
CA SER A 105 -1.57 7.98 14.21
C SER A 105 -1.58 6.45 14.14
N GLU A 106 -0.42 5.85 14.37
CA GLU A 106 -0.29 4.40 14.60
C GLU A 106 -0.97 3.96 15.91
N GLU A 107 -0.97 4.82 16.92
CA GLU A 107 -1.65 4.58 18.19
C GLU A 107 -3.16 4.38 17.99
N TRP A 108 -3.79 5.25 17.22
CA TRP A 108 -5.20 5.11 16.84
C TRP A 108 -5.46 3.80 16.10
N LYS A 109 -4.65 3.47 15.10
CA LYS A 109 -4.79 2.25 14.31
C LYS A 109 -4.73 0.99 15.19
N ASN A 110 -3.76 0.95 16.11
CA ASN A 110 -3.57 -0.17 17.01
C ASN A 110 -4.71 -0.27 18.04
N GLY A 111 -5.18 0.85 18.57
CA GLY A 111 -6.33 0.92 19.49
C GLY A 111 -7.60 0.38 18.84
N LEU A 112 -7.91 0.84 17.63
CA LEU A 112 -9.03 0.34 16.84
C LEU A 112 -8.91 -1.16 16.55
N GLY A 113 -7.73 -1.63 16.12
CA GLY A 113 -7.47 -3.05 15.87
C GLY A 113 -7.68 -3.92 17.10
N THR A 114 -7.28 -3.42 18.27
CA THR A 114 -7.51 -4.10 19.56
C THR A 114 -9.01 -4.19 19.90
N ALA A 115 -9.77 -3.12 19.73
CA ALA A 115 -11.22 -3.10 19.97
C ALA A 115 -11.96 -4.05 19.02
N LEU A 116 -11.62 -4.04 17.73
CA LEU A 116 -12.15 -4.97 16.73
C LEU A 116 -11.85 -6.45 17.08
N THR A 117 -10.62 -6.73 17.49
CA THR A 117 -10.22 -8.09 17.90
C THR A 117 -10.99 -8.55 19.12
N SER A 118 -11.17 -7.69 20.12
CA SER A 118 -11.95 -7.99 21.32
C SER A 118 -13.41 -8.26 20.99
N TYR A 119 -14.02 -7.43 20.15
CA TYR A 119 -15.38 -7.63 19.67
C TYR A 119 -15.53 -8.95 18.91
N ALA A 120 -14.64 -9.25 17.97
CA ALA A 120 -14.67 -10.50 17.20
C ALA A 120 -14.49 -11.75 18.08
N ALA A 121 -13.76 -11.63 19.19
CA ALA A 121 -13.58 -12.69 20.17
C ALA A 121 -14.75 -12.84 21.17
N GLY A 122 -15.77 -11.98 21.10
CA GLY A 122 -16.89 -11.93 22.04
C GLY A 122 -16.51 -11.43 23.43
N ALA A 123 -15.41 -10.68 23.54
CA ALA A 123 -14.88 -10.13 24.80
C ALA A 123 -15.04 -8.60 24.92
N GLY A 124 -15.61 -7.95 23.90
CA GLY A 124 -15.87 -6.51 23.85
C GLY A 124 -17.19 -6.20 23.18
N GLU A 125 -17.67 -4.98 23.36
CA GLU A 125 -18.90 -4.51 22.77
C GLU A 125 -18.65 -3.71 21.47
N TRP A 126 -19.64 -3.63 20.58
CA TRP A 126 -19.53 -2.83 19.36
C TRP A 126 -19.32 -1.35 19.64
N ASP A 127 -19.91 -0.84 20.72
CA ASP A 127 -19.75 0.56 21.14
C ASP A 127 -18.30 0.91 21.49
N ASP A 128 -17.51 -0.06 21.99
CA ASP A 128 -16.08 0.11 22.23
C ASP A 128 -15.33 0.33 20.91
N VAL A 129 -15.72 -0.40 19.85
CA VAL A 129 -15.15 -0.24 18.50
C VAL A 129 -15.49 1.14 17.94
N VAL A 130 -16.75 1.58 18.08
CA VAL A 130 -17.20 2.89 17.63
C VAL A 130 -16.43 4.00 18.35
N SER A 131 -16.30 3.92 19.67
CA SER A 131 -15.53 4.91 20.46
C SER A 131 -14.04 4.90 20.07
N ALA A 132 -13.42 3.74 19.92
CA ALA A 132 -12.03 3.65 19.47
C ALA A 132 -11.82 4.28 18.08
N PHE A 133 -12.81 4.15 17.19
CA PHE A 133 -12.74 4.77 15.86
C PHE A 133 -12.96 6.29 15.94
N VAL A 134 -14.08 6.74 16.49
CA VAL A 134 -14.53 8.14 16.41
C VAL A 134 -13.78 9.04 17.41
N ASP A 135 -13.83 8.67 18.70
CA ASP A 135 -13.24 9.47 19.76
C ASP A 135 -11.72 9.36 19.75
N GLY A 136 -11.20 8.17 19.44
CA GLY A 136 -9.78 7.93 19.26
C GLY A 136 -9.21 8.75 18.10
N TRP A 137 -9.89 8.79 16.95
CA TRP A 137 -9.49 9.65 15.83
C TRP A 137 -9.41 11.12 16.21
N ALA A 138 -10.47 11.64 16.85
CA ALA A 138 -10.53 13.04 17.26
C ALA A 138 -9.41 13.39 18.26
N THR A 139 -9.12 12.49 19.18
CA THR A 139 -8.07 12.67 20.20
C THR A 139 -6.68 12.72 19.55
N GLU A 140 -6.34 11.73 18.74
CA GLU A 140 -5.02 11.64 18.11
C GLU A 140 -4.79 12.77 17.10
N LYS A 141 -5.83 13.15 16.36
CA LYS A 141 -5.74 14.30 15.45
C LYS A 141 -5.43 15.59 16.17
N ALA A 142 -6.09 15.84 17.32
CA ALA A 142 -5.84 17.04 18.12
C ALA A 142 -4.42 17.09 18.73
N LEU A 143 -3.76 15.93 18.90
CA LEU A 143 -2.36 15.87 19.36
C LEU A 143 -1.34 16.15 18.26
N SER A 144 -1.74 16.03 16.99
CA SER A 144 -0.89 16.24 15.82
C SER A 144 -0.93 17.66 15.25
N GLU A 145 -1.86 18.49 15.69
CA GLU A 145 -2.02 19.91 15.35
C GLU A 145 -1.26 20.81 16.36
#